data_59e6a2984d34fa4c4d18e7f4d0de867e
#
_entry.id   59e6a2984d34fa4c4d18e7f4d0de867e
#
_cell.length_a   1.000
_cell.length_b   1.000
_cell.length_c   1.000
_cell.angle_alpha   90.00
_cell.angle_beta   90.00
_cell.angle_gamma   90.00
#
_symmetry.space_group_name_H-M   'P 1'
#
loop_
_entity.id
_entity.type
_entity.pdbx_description
1 polymer ?
#
loop_
_entity_poly.entity_id
_entity_poly.type
_entity_poly.pdbx_seq_one_letter_code
_entity_poly.pdbx_strand_id
1 'polypeptide(L)'
;MTLLEVCCGNPESVDAAVLGGARRIELCADLEADGLTPPTAWIRDAKARYPSLTVHVLIRPRAGDFVYSRAEADAMSIQVEEALEAGADGIVLGALTPEGDVDVPLLERLVSLVESYNLAAELVQSDLCHAANDSHFFPGPSRRVSMTFHRAFDRCQRPFEALEQIIALGCDRILTSGQAATAEAGVATLRELQRRAGGRIGILPGCGVTPGNAARILAATGCTEIHASASVTRGGKKVTDADLVAGILSAING
;
A
#
# COMPACT_ATOMS: atom_id res chain seq x y z
N MET A 1 6.18 -4.96 17.40
CA MET A 1 4.80 -5.36 17.10
C MET A 1 4.69 -5.48 15.59
N THR A 2 4.30 -6.62 15.09
CA THR A 2 4.14 -6.85 13.64
C THR A 2 2.88 -6.16 13.13
N LEU A 3 2.93 -5.54 11.95
CA LEU A 3 1.82 -4.83 11.36
C LEU A 3 1.15 -5.66 10.26
N LEU A 4 -0.17 -5.81 10.36
CA LEU A 4 -1.01 -6.34 9.28
C LEU A 4 -1.59 -5.16 8.47
N GLU A 5 -1.40 -5.21 7.15
CA GLU A 5 -2.13 -4.40 6.20
C GLU A 5 -3.22 -5.24 5.53
N VAL A 6 -4.47 -4.76 5.54
CA VAL A 6 -5.61 -5.48 4.98
C VAL A 6 -6.05 -4.83 3.67
N CYS A 7 -6.09 -5.63 2.59
CA CYS A 7 -6.63 -5.19 1.30
C CYS A 7 -8.15 -5.12 1.34
N CYS A 8 -8.72 -3.94 1.11
CA CYS A 8 -10.16 -3.66 1.15
C CYS A 8 -10.64 -3.19 -0.21
N GLY A 9 -11.51 -3.98 -0.86
CA GLY A 9 -12.04 -3.73 -2.21
C GLY A 9 -13.35 -2.94 -2.25
N ASN A 10 -13.87 -2.51 -1.10
CA ASN A 10 -15.11 -1.74 -0.96
C ASN A 10 -15.25 -1.23 0.48
N PRO A 11 -16.18 -0.28 0.76
CA PRO A 11 -16.41 0.26 2.11
C PRO A 11 -16.81 -0.79 3.16
N GLU A 12 -17.58 -1.82 2.80
CA GLU A 12 -17.95 -2.91 3.72
C GLU A 12 -16.71 -3.69 4.20
N SER A 13 -15.73 -3.88 3.30
CA SER A 13 -14.44 -4.49 3.65
C SER A 13 -13.63 -3.63 4.61
N VAL A 14 -13.71 -2.29 4.51
CA VAL A 14 -13.08 -1.39 5.48
C VAL A 14 -13.68 -1.58 6.86
N ASP A 15 -15.01 -1.65 6.98
CA ASP A 15 -15.70 -1.89 8.23
C ASP A 15 -15.28 -3.21 8.87
N ALA A 16 -15.24 -4.28 8.08
CA ALA A 16 -14.82 -5.61 8.53
C ALA A 16 -13.34 -5.63 8.97
N ALA A 17 -12.46 -4.94 8.24
CA ALA A 17 -11.05 -4.84 8.60
C ALA A 17 -10.86 -4.14 9.95
N VAL A 18 -11.54 -3.01 10.19
CA VAL A 18 -11.50 -2.28 11.45
C VAL A 18 -12.09 -3.11 12.59
N LEU A 19 -13.23 -3.77 12.37
CA LEU A 19 -13.86 -4.66 13.34
C LEU A 19 -12.92 -5.80 13.74
N GLY A 20 -12.15 -6.34 12.79
CA GLY A 20 -11.13 -7.37 13.04
C GLY A 20 -9.85 -6.84 13.70
N GLY A 21 -9.72 -5.52 13.92
CA GLY A 21 -8.60 -4.91 14.61
C GLY A 21 -7.47 -4.38 13.71
N ALA A 22 -7.68 -4.30 12.38
CA ALA A 22 -6.71 -3.73 11.48
C ALA A 22 -6.46 -2.24 11.79
N ARG A 23 -5.19 -1.83 11.72
CA ARG A 23 -4.77 -0.43 11.90
C ARG A 23 -4.32 0.22 10.59
N ARG A 24 -4.08 -0.58 9.56
CA ARG A 24 -3.72 -0.14 8.22
C ARG A 24 -4.47 -0.97 7.19
N ILE A 25 -4.99 -0.30 6.17
CA ILE A 25 -5.61 -0.93 5.00
C ILE A 25 -4.94 -0.44 3.72
N GLU A 26 -5.00 -1.28 2.68
CA GLU A 26 -4.88 -0.87 1.29
C GLU A 26 -6.29 -0.78 0.71
N LEU A 27 -6.74 0.43 0.40
CA LEU A 27 -8.04 0.67 -0.22
C LEU A 27 -7.91 0.61 -1.73
N CYS A 28 -8.68 -0.27 -2.34
CA CYS A 28 -8.76 -0.43 -3.79
C CYS A 28 -10.21 -0.61 -4.23
N ALA A 29 -10.45 -0.67 -5.53
CA ALA A 29 -11.69 -1.12 -6.11
C ALA A 29 -11.44 -2.39 -6.95
N ASP A 30 -12.49 -3.10 -7.33
CA ASP A 30 -12.46 -4.20 -8.29
C ASP A 30 -11.37 -5.26 -8.01
N LEU A 31 -11.51 -5.98 -6.89
CA LEU A 31 -10.58 -7.08 -6.52
C LEU A 31 -10.59 -8.25 -7.51
N GLU A 32 -11.59 -8.36 -8.37
CA GLU A 32 -11.63 -9.36 -9.43
C GLU A 32 -10.66 -9.03 -10.56
N ALA A 33 -10.37 -7.75 -10.75
CA ALA A 33 -9.32 -7.24 -11.64
C ALA A 33 -7.96 -7.07 -10.95
N ASP A 34 -7.72 -7.73 -9.83
CA ASP A 34 -6.53 -7.59 -8.98
C ASP A 34 -6.34 -6.18 -8.38
N GLY A 35 -7.43 -5.44 -8.22
CA GLY A 35 -7.47 -4.11 -7.63
C GLY A 35 -7.22 -2.98 -8.63
N LEU A 36 -8.05 -1.96 -8.56
CA LEU A 36 -7.95 -0.70 -9.30
C LEU A 36 -8.02 0.49 -8.33
N THR A 37 -7.72 1.70 -8.83
CA THR A 37 -7.87 2.94 -8.06
C THR A 37 -9.30 3.08 -7.54
N PRO A 38 -9.51 3.27 -6.23
CA PRO A 38 -10.84 3.41 -5.66
C PRO A 38 -11.40 4.82 -5.91
N PRO A 39 -12.75 4.98 -5.89
CA PRO A 39 -13.36 6.31 -5.87
C PRO A 39 -12.90 7.12 -4.65
N THR A 40 -12.59 8.40 -4.84
CA THR A 40 -12.13 9.31 -3.77
C THR A 40 -13.15 9.45 -2.62
N ALA A 41 -14.43 9.27 -2.91
CA ALA A 41 -15.48 9.25 -1.89
C ALA A 41 -15.27 8.14 -0.84
N TRP A 42 -14.72 6.97 -1.23
CA TRP A 42 -14.42 5.88 -0.30
C TRP A 42 -13.26 6.23 0.63
N ILE A 43 -12.26 6.98 0.13
CA ILE A 43 -11.13 7.46 0.94
C ILE A 43 -11.64 8.42 2.02
N ARG A 44 -12.44 9.43 1.61
CA ARG A 44 -13.03 10.41 2.52
C ARG A 44 -13.95 9.74 3.56
N ASP A 45 -14.78 8.78 3.15
CA ASP A 45 -15.66 8.03 4.06
C ASP A 45 -14.84 7.25 5.09
N ALA A 46 -13.83 6.49 4.65
CA ALA A 46 -12.96 5.72 5.55
C ALA A 46 -12.24 6.63 6.58
N LYS A 47 -11.70 7.78 6.13
CA LYS A 47 -11.03 8.74 7.02
C LYS A 47 -11.99 9.43 7.99
N ALA A 48 -13.20 9.76 7.54
CA ALA A 48 -14.23 10.39 8.40
C ALA A 48 -14.74 9.42 9.48
N ARG A 49 -14.98 8.17 9.12
CA ARG A 49 -15.52 7.15 10.04
C ARG A 49 -14.45 6.57 10.96
N TYR A 50 -13.23 6.48 10.50
CA TYR A 50 -12.10 5.86 11.21
C TYR A 50 -10.86 6.75 11.20
N PRO A 51 -10.84 7.88 11.95
CA PRO A 51 -9.73 8.87 11.89
C PRO A 51 -8.36 8.31 12.28
N SER A 52 -8.31 7.23 13.08
CA SER A 52 -7.06 6.57 13.49
C SER A 52 -6.58 5.48 12.51
N LEU A 53 -7.40 5.11 11.52
CA LEU A 53 -7.05 4.12 10.52
C LEU A 53 -6.06 4.71 9.52
N THR A 54 -4.96 4.02 9.28
CA THR A 54 -4.03 4.35 8.20
C THR A 54 -4.59 3.81 6.88
N VAL A 55 -4.88 4.69 5.95
CA VAL A 55 -5.47 4.35 4.64
C VAL A 55 -4.43 4.55 3.54
N HIS A 56 -3.90 3.45 3.03
CA HIS A 56 -3.10 3.43 1.80
C HIS A 56 -4.03 3.25 0.60
N VAL A 57 -3.78 3.98 -0.48
CA VAL A 57 -4.66 4.01 -1.66
C VAL A 57 -3.93 3.46 -2.87
N LEU A 58 -4.53 2.45 -3.52
CA LEU A 58 -3.99 1.89 -4.75
C LEU A 58 -4.21 2.86 -5.92
N ILE A 59 -3.14 3.16 -6.63
CA ILE A 59 -3.14 3.91 -7.89
C ILE A 59 -2.83 2.95 -9.04
N ARG A 60 -3.88 2.48 -9.68
CA ARG A 60 -3.83 1.56 -10.82
C ARG A 60 -5.03 1.85 -11.74
N PRO A 61 -4.82 2.55 -12.86
CA PRO A 61 -5.90 3.08 -13.68
C PRO A 61 -6.66 2.00 -14.46
N ARG A 62 -6.06 0.83 -14.70
CA ARG A 62 -6.65 -0.28 -15.43
C ARG A 62 -6.11 -1.64 -14.99
N ALA A 63 -6.86 -2.68 -15.30
CA ALA A 63 -6.42 -4.08 -15.18
C ALA A 63 -5.35 -4.45 -16.22
N GLY A 64 -4.78 -5.64 -16.09
CA GLY A 64 -3.77 -6.19 -16.99
C GLY A 64 -2.35 -5.94 -16.50
N ASP A 65 -1.45 -5.60 -17.42
CA ASP A 65 -0.04 -5.37 -17.14
C ASP A 65 0.21 -4.02 -16.42
N PHE A 66 1.48 -3.71 -16.20
CA PHE A 66 1.93 -2.49 -15.52
C PHE A 66 2.74 -1.57 -16.44
N VAL A 67 2.61 -1.76 -17.77
CA VAL A 67 3.24 -0.91 -18.78
C VAL A 67 2.21 0.12 -19.23
N TYR A 68 2.38 1.36 -18.82
CA TYR A 68 1.37 2.40 -19.01
C TYR A 68 1.70 3.29 -20.21
N SER A 69 0.67 3.62 -20.99
CA SER A 69 0.74 4.67 -21.99
C SER A 69 0.85 6.06 -21.34
N ARG A 70 1.21 7.07 -22.12
CA ARG A 70 1.28 8.45 -21.63
C ARG A 70 -0.05 8.93 -21.02
N ALA A 71 -1.19 8.60 -21.67
CA ALA A 71 -2.51 8.99 -21.16
C ALA A 71 -2.83 8.31 -19.82
N GLU A 72 -2.45 7.04 -19.64
CA GLU A 72 -2.61 6.31 -18.38
C GLU A 72 -1.67 6.88 -17.30
N ALA A 73 -0.44 7.22 -17.65
CA ALA A 73 0.50 7.88 -16.75
C ALA A 73 -0.01 9.27 -16.29
N ASP A 74 -0.64 10.03 -17.18
CA ASP A 74 -1.28 11.31 -16.85
C ASP A 74 -2.48 11.09 -15.92
N ALA A 75 -3.29 10.07 -16.17
CA ALA A 75 -4.40 9.68 -15.29
C ALA A 75 -3.89 9.26 -13.89
N MET A 76 -2.79 8.49 -13.81
CA MET A 76 -2.17 8.12 -12.54
C MET A 76 -1.75 9.36 -11.73
N SER A 77 -1.20 10.39 -12.37
CA SER A 77 -0.82 11.63 -11.67
C SER A 77 -2.03 12.33 -11.06
N ILE A 78 -3.12 12.45 -11.81
CA ILE A 78 -4.38 13.01 -11.32
C ILE A 78 -4.92 12.18 -10.14
N GLN A 79 -4.92 10.85 -10.26
CA GLN A 79 -5.39 9.95 -9.21
C GLN A 79 -4.54 10.05 -7.93
N VAL A 80 -3.21 10.27 -8.03
CA VAL A 80 -2.35 10.54 -6.87
C VAL A 80 -2.79 11.82 -6.17
N GLU A 81 -2.94 12.93 -6.91
CA GLU A 81 -3.36 14.22 -6.36
C GLU A 81 -4.75 14.11 -5.68
N GLU A 82 -5.72 13.50 -6.35
CA GLU A 82 -7.06 13.28 -5.82
C GLU A 82 -7.07 12.41 -4.55
N ALA A 83 -6.23 11.38 -4.48
CA ALA A 83 -6.10 10.53 -3.30
C ALA A 83 -5.48 11.29 -2.11
N LEU A 84 -4.46 12.12 -2.36
CA LEU A 84 -3.84 12.98 -1.37
C LEU A 84 -4.84 14.00 -0.82
N GLU A 85 -5.58 14.69 -1.68
CA GLU A 85 -6.64 15.63 -1.31
C GLU A 85 -7.80 14.96 -0.55
N ALA A 86 -8.06 13.68 -0.83
CA ALA A 86 -9.07 12.90 -0.11
C ALA A 86 -8.60 12.43 1.28
N GLY A 87 -7.33 12.63 1.64
CA GLY A 87 -6.74 12.31 2.95
C GLY A 87 -6.08 10.95 3.03
N ALA A 88 -5.55 10.41 1.94
CA ALA A 88 -4.75 9.19 1.95
C ALA A 88 -3.52 9.34 2.86
N ASP A 89 -3.21 8.33 3.67
CA ASP A 89 -2.00 8.27 4.49
C ASP A 89 -0.84 7.58 3.76
N GLY A 90 -1.12 6.96 2.63
CA GLY A 90 -0.11 6.32 1.78
C GLY A 90 -0.62 6.12 0.36
N ILE A 91 0.31 6.09 -0.59
CA ILE A 91 0.06 5.81 -2.00
C ILE A 91 0.72 4.48 -2.36
N VAL A 92 -0.06 3.60 -3.00
CA VAL A 92 0.40 2.30 -3.48
C VAL A 92 0.40 2.33 -5.00
N LEU A 93 1.56 2.17 -5.61
CA LEU A 93 1.74 2.33 -7.05
C LEU A 93 2.84 1.41 -7.58
N GLY A 94 2.99 1.33 -8.89
CA GLY A 94 4.07 0.59 -9.54
C GLY A 94 3.88 0.59 -11.05
N ALA A 95 4.97 0.76 -11.77
CA ALA A 95 5.00 0.76 -13.23
C ALA A 95 6.24 0.03 -13.72
N LEU A 96 6.11 -0.63 -14.86
CA LEU A 96 7.17 -1.38 -15.51
C LEU A 96 7.35 -0.89 -16.96
N THR A 97 8.55 -1.07 -17.47
CA THR A 97 8.83 -0.95 -18.90
C THR A 97 8.36 -2.21 -19.66
N PRO A 98 8.25 -2.16 -20.99
CA PRO A 98 7.94 -3.36 -21.78
C PRO A 98 8.92 -4.52 -21.57
N GLU A 99 10.16 -4.22 -21.17
CA GLU A 99 11.21 -5.19 -20.87
C GLU A 99 11.07 -5.82 -19.47
N GLY A 100 10.11 -5.35 -18.66
CA GLY A 100 9.84 -5.81 -17.31
C GLY A 100 10.78 -5.23 -16.25
N ASP A 101 11.40 -4.10 -16.53
CA ASP A 101 12.15 -3.31 -15.57
C ASP A 101 11.25 -2.25 -14.92
N VAL A 102 11.70 -1.68 -13.81
CA VAL A 102 11.00 -0.55 -13.15
C VAL A 102 10.98 0.66 -14.09
N ASP A 103 9.81 1.23 -14.35
CA ASP A 103 9.68 2.49 -15.11
C ASP A 103 10.03 3.67 -14.21
N VAL A 104 11.35 3.86 -14.04
CA VAL A 104 11.89 4.92 -13.16
C VAL A 104 11.39 6.31 -13.55
N PRO A 105 11.38 6.73 -14.85
CA PRO A 105 10.90 8.07 -15.21
C PRO A 105 9.45 8.34 -14.82
N LEU A 106 8.55 7.37 -15.01
CA LEU A 106 7.15 7.52 -14.59
C LEU A 106 7.05 7.59 -13.07
N LEU A 107 7.76 6.70 -12.37
CA LEU A 107 7.71 6.66 -10.91
C LEU A 107 8.31 7.91 -10.27
N GLU A 108 9.42 8.46 -10.78
CA GLU A 108 9.97 9.74 -10.31
C GLU A 108 8.93 10.87 -10.38
N ARG A 109 8.17 10.93 -11.49
CA ARG A 109 7.09 11.90 -11.64
C ARG A 109 6.01 11.73 -10.55
N LEU A 110 5.56 10.49 -10.29
CA LEU A 110 4.52 10.21 -9.29
C LEU A 110 5.02 10.43 -7.85
N VAL A 111 6.25 10.02 -7.57
CA VAL A 111 6.92 10.24 -6.28
C VAL A 111 7.05 11.73 -5.98
N SER A 112 7.44 12.54 -6.97
CA SER A 112 7.57 13.99 -6.81
C SER A 112 6.26 14.68 -6.40
N LEU A 113 5.10 14.17 -6.83
CA LEU A 113 3.79 14.68 -6.39
C LEU A 113 3.58 14.43 -4.89
N VAL A 114 3.87 13.20 -4.43
CA VAL A 114 3.74 12.83 -3.01
C VAL A 114 4.72 13.61 -2.14
N GLU A 115 5.97 13.76 -2.58
CA GLU A 115 6.98 14.52 -1.84
C GLU A 115 6.67 16.01 -1.76
N SER A 116 6.17 16.59 -2.87
CA SER A 116 5.72 17.99 -2.88
C SER A 116 4.56 18.22 -1.90
N TYR A 117 3.62 17.27 -1.84
CA TYR A 117 2.52 17.31 -0.88
C TYR A 117 3.03 17.20 0.57
N ASN A 118 3.95 16.29 0.84
CA ASN A 118 4.57 16.11 2.16
C ASN A 118 5.30 17.39 2.60
N LEU A 119 6.09 17.99 1.72
CA LEU A 119 6.82 19.22 1.99
C LEU A 119 5.88 20.39 2.28
N ALA A 120 4.80 20.55 1.50
CA ALA A 120 3.78 21.57 1.74
C ALA A 120 3.11 21.40 3.11
N ALA A 121 2.82 20.16 3.51
CA ALA A 121 2.24 19.86 4.81
C ALA A 121 3.20 20.19 5.97
N GLU A 122 4.49 19.89 5.84
CA GLU A 122 5.51 20.24 6.83
C GLU A 122 5.65 21.77 7.00
N LEU A 123 5.64 22.52 5.90
CA LEU A 123 5.71 23.99 5.94
C LEU A 123 4.51 24.59 6.66
N VAL A 124 3.29 24.15 6.33
CA VAL A 124 2.06 24.57 7.02
C VAL A 124 2.13 24.27 8.52
N GLN A 125 2.65 23.11 8.90
CA GLN A 125 2.77 22.70 10.31
C GLN A 125 3.82 23.54 11.06
N SER A 126 4.91 23.96 10.41
CA SER A 126 5.94 24.83 10.98
C SER A 126 5.45 26.26 11.20
N ASP A 127 4.70 26.81 10.25
CA ASP A 127 4.13 28.16 10.35
C ASP A 127 3.03 28.24 11.44
N LEU A 128 2.30 27.15 11.67
CA LEU A 128 1.27 27.06 12.71
C LEU A 128 1.84 27.01 14.13
N CYS A 129 3.05 26.54 14.32
CA CYS A 129 3.75 26.67 15.61
C CYS A 129 4.02 28.15 15.96
N HIS A 130 3.96 29.07 14.99
CA HIS A 130 4.19 30.50 15.19
C HIS A 130 2.88 31.33 15.22
N ALA A 131 1.75 30.79 14.76
CA ALA A 131 0.46 31.52 14.61
C ALA A 131 -0.71 30.82 15.34
N ALA A 132 -0.56 30.54 16.64
CA ALA A 132 -1.58 29.86 17.46
C ALA A 132 -2.90 30.62 17.69
N ASN A 133 -3.32 31.51 16.78
CA ASN A 133 -4.49 32.40 17.01
C ASN A 133 -5.50 32.51 15.85
N ASP A 134 -5.43 31.70 14.78
CA ASP A 134 -6.39 31.83 13.69
C ASP A 134 -7.26 30.58 13.49
N SER A 135 -8.59 30.76 13.58
CA SER A 135 -9.63 29.72 13.69
C SER A 135 -10.06 29.09 12.36
N HIS A 136 -9.29 29.19 11.29
CA HIS A 136 -9.56 28.57 9.99
C HIS A 136 -8.43 27.58 9.63
N PHE A 137 -8.37 26.50 10.38
CA PHE A 137 -7.36 25.46 10.22
C PHE A 137 -7.86 24.33 9.32
N PHE A 138 -7.22 24.15 8.16
CA PHE A 138 -7.21 22.86 7.47
C PHE A 138 -6.09 22.04 8.08
N PRO A 139 -6.39 20.95 8.81
CA PRO A 139 -5.31 20.07 9.28
C PRO A 139 -4.70 19.41 8.05
N GLY A 140 -3.48 19.82 7.71
CA GLY A 140 -2.62 19.04 6.83
C GLY A 140 -2.42 17.64 7.43
N PRO A 141 -1.94 16.64 6.67
CA PRO A 141 -1.76 15.29 7.18
C PRO A 141 -0.87 15.34 8.43
N SER A 142 -1.34 14.74 9.51
CA SER A 142 -0.61 14.66 10.78
C SER A 142 0.64 13.77 10.68
N ARG A 143 0.87 13.14 9.52
CA ARG A 143 1.99 12.25 9.21
C ARG A 143 2.36 12.39 7.75
N ARG A 144 3.65 12.17 7.44
CA ARG A 144 4.16 12.02 6.08
C ARG A 144 3.39 10.92 5.36
N VAL A 145 2.87 11.19 4.16
CA VAL A 145 2.27 10.21 3.28
C VAL A 145 3.35 9.24 2.81
N SER A 146 3.14 7.95 3.04
CA SER A 146 4.10 6.90 2.68
C SER A 146 3.87 6.37 1.27
N MET A 147 4.89 5.73 0.68
CA MET A 147 4.81 5.14 -0.66
C MET A 147 5.13 3.65 -0.62
N THR A 148 4.29 2.86 -1.29
CA THR A 148 4.47 1.41 -1.44
C THR A 148 4.53 1.07 -2.92
N PHE A 149 5.61 0.40 -3.36
CA PHE A 149 5.66 -0.22 -4.66
C PHE A 149 4.89 -1.55 -4.60
N HIS A 150 3.85 -1.67 -5.41
CA HIS A 150 2.93 -2.81 -5.35
C HIS A 150 3.46 -4.07 -6.08
N ARG A 151 2.59 -5.09 -6.23
CA ARG A 151 2.91 -6.39 -6.82
C ARG A 151 3.37 -6.38 -8.30
N ALA A 152 3.49 -5.22 -8.95
CA ALA A 152 4.27 -5.11 -10.19
C ALA A 152 5.69 -5.64 -9.99
N PHE A 153 6.23 -5.57 -8.76
CA PHE A 153 7.51 -6.16 -8.38
C PHE A 153 7.59 -7.67 -8.69
N ASP A 154 6.49 -8.39 -8.56
CA ASP A 154 6.43 -9.82 -8.86
C ASP A 154 6.55 -10.14 -10.36
N ARG A 155 6.51 -9.11 -11.22
CA ARG A 155 6.70 -9.20 -12.68
C ARG A 155 8.05 -8.66 -13.15
N CYS A 156 8.86 -8.08 -12.26
CA CYS A 156 10.20 -7.59 -12.61
C CYS A 156 11.11 -8.75 -13.05
N GLN A 157 11.84 -8.52 -14.14
CA GLN A 157 12.82 -9.50 -14.65
C GLN A 157 14.05 -9.60 -13.72
N ARG A 158 14.42 -8.48 -13.08
CA ARG A 158 15.62 -8.33 -12.25
C ARG A 158 15.26 -7.80 -10.86
N PRO A 159 14.70 -8.65 -9.96
CA PRO A 159 14.12 -8.18 -8.70
C PRO A 159 15.13 -7.50 -7.75
N PHE A 160 16.39 -7.88 -7.79
CA PHE A 160 17.40 -7.27 -6.91
C PHE A 160 17.90 -5.91 -7.44
N GLU A 161 17.89 -5.70 -8.75
CA GLU A 161 18.12 -4.38 -9.34
C GLU A 161 16.91 -3.48 -9.11
N ALA A 162 15.69 -4.01 -9.30
CA ALA A 162 14.45 -3.33 -9.01
C ALA A 162 14.37 -2.87 -7.53
N LEU A 163 14.82 -3.71 -6.58
CA LEU A 163 14.91 -3.33 -5.17
C LEU A 163 15.74 -2.05 -4.99
N GLU A 164 16.94 -1.98 -5.58
CA GLU A 164 17.81 -0.80 -5.44
C GLU A 164 17.23 0.44 -6.13
N GLN A 165 16.57 0.29 -7.29
CA GLN A 165 15.88 1.38 -7.97
C GLN A 165 14.72 1.93 -7.14
N ILE A 166 13.90 1.05 -6.54
CA ILE A 166 12.76 1.43 -5.71
C ILE A 166 13.22 2.10 -4.41
N ILE A 167 14.33 1.65 -3.83
CA ILE A 167 14.97 2.34 -2.70
C ILE A 167 15.42 3.74 -3.10
N ALA A 168 16.10 3.87 -4.26
CA ALA A 168 16.58 5.16 -4.75
C ALA A 168 15.43 6.14 -5.05
N LEU A 169 14.26 5.64 -5.45
CA LEU A 169 13.03 6.42 -5.64
C LEU A 169 12.42 6.92 -4.31
N GLY A 170 12.91 6.45 -3.15
CA GLY A 170 12.40 6.87 -1.85
C GLY A 170 11.09 6.19 -1.42
N CYS A 171 10.74 5.05 -2.00
CA CYS A 171 9.61 4.26 -1.52
C CYS A 171 9.87 3.70 -0.12
N ASP A 172 8.81 3.64 0.69
CA ASP A 172 8.88 3.12 2.06
C ASP A 172 8.74 1.59 2.12
N ARG A 173 8.07 0.98 1.10
CA ARG A 173 7.76 -0.47 1.08
C ARG A 173 7.74 -1.05 -0.32
N ILE A 174 7.93 -2.36 -0.38
CA ILE A 174 7.64 -3.20 -1.54
C ILE A 174 6.67 -4.30 -1.13
N LEU A 175 5.46 -4.29 -1.69
CA LEU A 175 4.49 -5.38 -1.56
C LEU A 175 4.79 -6.45 -2.60
N THR A 176 5.13 -7.66 -2.16
CA THR A 176 5.55 -8.75 -3.04
C THR A 176 5.24 -10.13 -2.47
N SER A 177 5.03 -11.10 -3.34
CA SER A 177 5.00 -12.53 -2.99
C SER A 177 6.39 -13.19 -3.10
N GLY A 178 7.46 -12.42 -3.34
CA GLY A 178 8.78 -12.96 -3.65
C GLY A 178 8.85 -13.58 -5.04
N GLN A 179 8.10 -13.03 -6.01
CA GLN A 179 7.97 -13.51 -7.40
C GLN A 179 7.41 -14.94 -7.52
N ALA A 180 6.76 -15.44 -6.48
CA ALA A 180 6.12 -16.76 -6.47
C ALA A 180 4.58 -16.63 -6.50
N ALA A 181 3.89 -17.75 -6.65
CA ALA A 181 2.42 -17.78 -6.64
C ALA A 181 1.82 -17.30 -5.31
N THR A 182 2.53 -17.50 -4.20
CA THR A 182 2.13 -17.04 -2.86
C THR A 182 3.36 -16.58 -2.08
N ALA A 183 3.15 -15.75 -1.06
CA ALA A 183 4.23 -15.34 -0.16
C ALA A 183 4.91 -16.53 0.55
N GLU A 184 4.14 -17.57 0.89
CA GLU A 184 4.70 -18.79 1.48
C GLU A 184 5.64 -19.54 0.52
N ALA A 185 5.28 -19.64 -0.75
CA ALA A 185 6.14 -20.23 -1.77
C ALA A 185 7.37 -19.35 -2.07
N GLY A 186 7.26 -18.03 -1.91
CA GLY A 186 8.33 -17.07 -2.17
C GLY A 186 9.24 -16.76 -0.99
N VAL A 187 9.15 -17.48 0.12
CA VAL A 187 9.89 -17.20 1.37
C VAL A 187 11.40 -17.03 1.15
N ALA A 188 12.02 -17.82 0.28
CA ALA A 188 13.46 -17.73 0.01
C ALA A 188 13.84 -16.37 -0.60
N THR A 189 13.09 -15.92 -1.60
CA THR A 189 13.28 -14.61 -2.25
C THR A 189 12.96 -13.47 -1.27
N LEU A 190 11.84 -13.56 -0.53
CA LEU A 190 11.43 -12.57 0.47
C LEU A 190 12.52 -12.37 1.53
N ARG A 191 13.11 -13.45 2.05
CA ARG A 191 14.24 -13.41 2.98
C ARG A 191 15.45 -12.70 2.39
N GLU A 192 15.80 -13.00 1.14
CA GLU A 192 16.94 -12.38 0.48
C GLU A 192 16.67 -10.89 0.19
N LEU A 193 15.44 -10.53 -0.21
CA LEU A 193 15.02 -9.13 -0.34
C LEU A 193 15.13 -8.38 0.99
N GLN A 194 14.60 -8.95 2.08
CA GLN A 194 14.69 -8.36 3.42
C GLN A 194 16.14 -8.16 3.86
N ARG A 195 17.00 -9.16 3.61
CA ARG A 195 18.43 -9.06 3.93
C ARG A 195 19.11 -7.95 3.13
N ARG A 196 18.84 -7.84 1.81
CA ARG A 196 19.40 -6.78 0.95
C ARG A 196 18.83 -5.41 1.25
N ALA A 197 17.57 -5.33 1.59
CA ALA A 197 16.93 -4.08 2.00
C ALA A 197 17.68 -3.43 3.18
N GLY A 198 18.18 -4.21 4.13
CA GLY A 198 19.06 -3.72 5.20
C GLY A 198 18.44 -2.58 6.04
N GLY A 199 17.12 -2.54 6.15
CA GLY A 199 16.39 -1.47 6.83
C GLY A 199 16.17 -0.18 6.01
N ARG A 200 16.64 -0.13 4.75
CA ARG A 200 16.43 1.04 3.86
C ARG A 200 15.01 1.11 3.29
N ILE A 201 14.32 -0.02 3.21
CA ILE A 201 12.94 -0.16 2.73
C ILE A 201 12.27 -1.35 3.43
N GLY A 202 10.95 -1.27 3.66
CA GLY A 202 10.17 -2.38 4.19
C GLY A 202 9.83 -3.41 3.11
N ILE A 203 10.03 -4.70 3.39
CA ILE A 203 9.48 -5.77 2.56
C ILE A 203 8.17 -6.22 3.18
N LEU A 204 7.09 -6.13 2.40
CA LEU A 204 5.71 -6.42 2.80
C LEU A 204 5.25 -7.72 2.08
N PRO A 205 5.42 -8.91 2.70
CA PRO A 205 4.94 -10.15 2.11
C PRO A 205 3.43 -10.13 1.91
N GLY A 206 2.97 -10.46 0.70
CA GLY A 206 1.56 -10.53 0.35
C GLY A 206 1.25 -11.65 -0.62
N CYS A 207 -0.02 -11.93 -0.86
CA CYS A 207 -0.59 -13.03 -1.63
C CYS A 207 -0.63 -14.37 -0.90
N GLY A 208 -1.84 -14.86 -0.68
CA GLY A 208 -2.10 -16.16 -0.05
C GLY A 208 -1.81 -16.20 1.47
N VAL A 209 -1.75 -15.04 2.12
CA VAL A 209 -1.58 -14.95 3.57
C VAL A 209 -2.89 -15.27 4.29
N THR A 210 -2.79 -16.13 5.29
CA THR A 210 -3.92 -16.66 6.10
C THR A 210 -3.52 -16.71 7.58
N PRO A 211 -4.47 -16.88 8.53
CA PRO A 211 -4.13 -17.13 9.93
C PRO A 211 -3.18 -18.31 10.14
N GLY A 212 -3.28 -19.34 9.27
CA GLY A 212 -2.48 -20.56 9.38
C GLY A 212 -1.03 -20.44 8.91
N ASN A 213 -0.65 -19.41 8.12
CA ASN A 213 0.69 -19.28 7.57
C ASN A 213 1.41 -17.96 7.90
N ALA A 214 0.69 -16.92 8.34
CA ALA A 214 1.23 -15.58 8.55
C ALA A 214 2.47 -15.58 9.47
N ALA A 215 2.37 -16.20 10.63
CA ALA A 215 3.49 -16.27 11.60
C ALA A 215 4.71 -17.00 11.01
N ARG A 216 4.49 -18.10 10.26
CA ARG A 216 5.60 -18.84 9.61
C ARG A 216 6.29 -18.01 8.54
N ILE A 217 5.52 -17.27 7.71
CA ILE A 217 6.10 -16.38 6.68
C ILE A 217 6.99 -15.33 7.36
N LEU A 218 6.49 -14.65 8.38
CA LEU A 218 7.26 -13.63 9.11
C LEU A 218 8.51 -14.19 9.78
N ALA A 219 8.39 -15.31 10.50
CA ALA A 219 9.53 -15.96 11.14
C ALA A 219 10.59 -16.41 10.13
N ALA A 220 10.17 -16.88 8.96
CA ALA A 220 11.06 -17.37 7.93
C ALA A 220 11.73 -16.25 7.11
N THR A 221 11.11 -15.08 6.98
CA THR A 221 11.59 -13.96 6.17
C THR A 221 12.32 -12.89 6.99
N GLY A 222 11.97 -12.73 8.26
CA GLY A 222 12.42 -11.62 9.12
C GLY A 222 11.69 -10.32 8.84
N CYS A 223 10.60 -10.33 8.04
CA CYS A 223 9.78 -9.14 7.79
C CYS A 223 8.97 -8.76 9.04
N THR A 224 8.70 -7.48 9.19
CA THR A 224 7.95 -6.91 10.34
C THR A 224 6.53 -6.47 9.97
N GLU A 225 6.19 -6.56 8.70
CA GLU A 225 4.89 -6.22 8.15
C GLU A 225 4.40 -7.37 7.27
N ILE A 226 3.06 -7.52 7.13
CA ILE A 226 2.46 -8.53 6.27
C ILE A 226 1.15 -8.00 5.67
N HIS A 227 0.84 -8.41 4.45
CA HIS A 227 -0.35 -7.98 3.70
C HIS A 227 -1.27 -9.16 3.43
N ALA A 228 -2.58 -8.98 3.66
CA ALA A 228 -3.59 -9.99 3.40
C ALA A 228 -4.91 -9.38 2.94
N SER A 229 -5.64 -10.08 2.06
CA SER A 229 -7.04 -9.72 1.76
C SER A 229 -7.98 -10.16 2.89
N ALA A 230 -7.63 -11.22 3.62
CA ALA A 230 -8.46 -11.80 4.69
C ALA A 230 -9.93 -11.91 4.28
N SER A 231 -10.19 -12.38 3.06
CA SER A 231 -11.50 -12.29 2.40
C SER A 231 -12.19 -13.65 2.26
N VAL A 232 -13.51 -13.57 2.25
CA VAL A 232 -14.42 -14.67 1.90
C VAL A 232 -15.25 -14.26 0.68
N THR A 233 -15.87 -15.24 0.00
CA THR A 233 -16.80 -14.95 -1.08
C THR A 233 -18.23 -14.92 -0.53
N ARG A 234 -18.89 -13.77 -0.61
CA ARG A 234 -20.31 -13.58 -0.27
C ARG A 234 -21.05 -13.02 -1.47
N GLY A 235 -22.12 -13.70 -1.91
CA GLY A 235 -22.89 -13.27 -3.09
C GLY A 235 -22.06 -13.12 -4.38
N GLY A 236 -21.01 -13.95 -4.55
CA GLY A 236 -20.14 -13.92 -5.72
C GLY A 236 -19.06 -12.83 -5.67
N LYS A 237 -18.99 -12.03 -4.60
CA LYS A 237 -17.99 -10.97 -4.42
C LYS A 237 -17.03 -11.29 -3.28
N LYS A 238 -15.75 -10.91 -3.44
CA LYS A 238 -14.77 -10.97 -2.36
C LYS A 238 -15.03 -9.82 -1.39
N VAL A 239 -15.22 -10.14 -0.11
CA VAL A 239 -15.37 -9.19 0.98
C VAL A 239 -14.45 -9.60 2.13
N THR A 240 -13.83 -8.63 2.80
CA THR A 240 -13.01 -8.87 3.97
C THR A 240 -13.86 -9.47 5.10
N ASP A 241 -13.29 -10.40 5.84
CA ASP A 241 -13.94 -11.06 6.98
C ASP A 241 -13.20 -10.71 8.27
N ALA A 242 -13.92 -10.16 9.24
CA ALA A 242 -13.35 -9.66 10.50
C ALA A 242 -12.67 -10.77 11.33
N ASP A 243 -13.21 -11.98 11.31
CA ASP A 243 -12.65 -13.11 12.06
C ASP A 243 -11.32 -13.57 11.45
N LEU A 244 -11.19 -13.54 10.12
CA LEU A 244 -9.93 -13.82 9.45
C LEU A 244 -8.89 -12.75 9.76
N VAL A 245 -9.27 -11.46 9.79
CA VAL A 245 -8.38 -10.36 10.19
C VAL A 245 -7.90 -10.56 11.62
N ALA A 246 -8.82 -10.78 12.57
CA ALA A 246 -8.50 -11.04 13.96
C ALA A 246 -7.62 -12.29 14.13
N GLY A 247 -7.91 -13.35 13.36
CA GLY A 247 -7.11 -14.58 13.36
C GLY A 247 -5.66 -14.37 12.89
N ILE A 248 -5.45 -13.56 11.83
CA ILE A 248 -4.10 -13.20 11.38
C ILE A 248 -3.38 -12.38 12.46
N LEU A 249 -4.04 -11.37 13.02
CA LEU A 249 -3.47 -10.52 14.07
C LEU A 249 -3.08 -11.32 15.32
N SER A 250 -3.92 -12.27 15.72
CA SER A 250 -3.60 -13.19 16.83
C SER A 250 -2.38 -14.04 16.51
N ALA A 251 -2.29 -14.59 15.29
CA ALA A 251 -1.19 -15.46 14.89
C ALA A 251 0.17 -14.73 14.83
N ILE A 252 0.19 -13.43 14.48
CA ILE A 252 1.44 -12.66 14.31
C ILE A 252 1.89 -11.89 15.57
N ASN A 253 1.05 -11.80 16.62
CA ASN A 253 1.34 -11.06 17.86
C ASN A 253 1.20 -11.92 19.13
N GLY A 254 0.80 -13.19 19.01
CA GLY A 254 0.76 -14.20 20.07
C GLY A 254 2.08 -14.93 20.14
#